data_f97c07f7cdb2ae88781d56ac2f95c8da
#
_entry.id   f97c07f7cdb2ae88781d56ac2f95c8da
#
_cell.length_a   1.000
_cell.length_b   1.000
_cell.length_c   1.000
_cell.angle_alpha   90.00
_cell.angle_beta   90.00
_cell.angle_gamma   90.00
#
_symmetry.space_group_name_H-M   'P 1'
#
loop_
_entity.id
_entity.type
_entity.pdbx_description
1 polymer ?
#
loop_
_entity_poly.entity_id
_entity_poly.type
_entity_poly.pdbx_seq_one_letter_code
_entity_poly.pdbx_strand_id
1 'polypeptide(L)'
;MNIAIAADHGGFEMKQKLINHYEKQGVSLVDLGTHSEESCDYPKIAHKMTDAILKKEFDMGILICGTGIGISIAANRVKGIRAAILYNEQVARLTREHNDANIAVFGGRMQSFDDVVKYFDIFRTTKFSEENRHCRRIGELDR
;
A
#
# COMPACT_ATOMS: atom_id res chain seq x y z
N MET A 1 -0.68 -15.64 -0.53
CA MET A 1 -0.98 -14.23 -0.17
C MET A 1 -1.55 -13.51 -1.37
N ASN A 2 -2.70 -12.88 -1.20
CA ASN A 2 -3.35 -12.10 -2.24
C ASN A 2 -3.04 -10.62 -2.06
N ILE A 3 -2.44 -10.00 -3.08
CA ILE A 3 -2.00 -8.60 -3.04
C ILE A 3 -2.67 -7.81 -4.18
N ALA A 4 -3.28 -6.69 -3.84
CA ALA A 4 -3.84 -5.77 -4.83
C ALA A 4 -2.91 -4.56 -4.99
N ILE A 5 -2.94 -3.94 -6.17
CA ILE A 5 -2.20 -2.71 -6.44
C ILE A 5 -3.10 -1.73 -7.19
N ALA A 6 -3.02 -0.47 -6.82
CA ALA A 6 -3.75 0.60 -7.51
C ALA A 6 -2.95 1.89 -7.45
N ALA A 7 -3.12 2.73 -8.44
CA ALA A 7 -2.42 4.02 -8.53
C ALA A 7 -3.28 5.02 -9.29
N ASP A 8 -3.08 6.32 -9.01
CA ASP A 8 -3.59 7.36 -9.89
C ASP A 8 -2.61 7.54 -11.07
N HIS A 9 -2.84 8.56 -11.89
CA HIS A 9 -1.98 8.84 -13.05
C HIS A 9 -0.52 9.13 -12.66
N GLY A 10 -0.27 9.69 -11.46
CA GLY A 10 1.08 9.96 -10.98
C GLY A 10 1.84 8.71 -10.54
N GLY A 11 1.15 7.61 -10.30
CA GLY A 11 1.75 6.33 -9.92
C GLY A 11 1.60 5.24 -10.98
N PHE A 12 0.97 5.55 -12.11
CA PHE A 12 0.67 4.54 -13.15
C PHE A 12 1.92 3.82 -13.65
N GLU A 13 2.96 4.56 -14.01
CA GLU A 13 4.19 3.97 -14.53
C GLU A 13 4.85 3.06 -13.49
N MET A 14 4.95 3.51 -12.25
CA MET A 14 5.49 2.71 -11.15
C MET A 14 4.67 1.44 -10.94
N LYS A 15 3.34 1.55 -10.99
CA LYS A 15 2.44 0.40 -10.85
C LYS A 15 2.73 -0.66 -11.91
N GLN A 16 2.84 -0.26 -13.17
CA GLN A 16 3.11 -1.19 -14.26
C GLN A 16 4.46 -1.89 -14.09
N LYS A 17 5.48 -1.16 -13.68
CA LYS A 17 6.80 -1.74 -13.42
C LYS A 17 6.77 -2.75 -12.27
N LEU A 18 6.03 -2.46 -11.20
CA LEU A 18 5.90 -3.37 -10.06
C LEU A 18 5.16 -4.65 -10.45
N ILE A 19 4.07 -4.53 -11.19
CA ILE A 19 3.32 -5.70 -11.67
C ILE A 19 4.24 -6.62 -12.45
N ASN A 20 4.98 -6.08 -13.42
CA ASN A 20 5.90 -6.86 -14.25
C ASN A 20 7.04 -7.49 -13.44
N HIS A 21 7.60 -6.72 -12.52
CA HIS A 21 8.70 -7.19 -11.67
C HIS A 21 8.28 -8.40 -10.83
N TYR A 22 7.13 -8.29 -10.15
CA TYR A 22 6.67 -9.35 -9.25
C TYR A 22 6.14 -10.56 -10.01
N GLU A 23 5.52 -10.36 -11.17
CA GLU A 23 5.07 -11.47 -12.02
C GLU A 23 6.23 -12.39 -12.39
N LYS A 24 7.41 -11.83 -12.71
CA LYS A 24 8.61 -12.60 -13.03
C LYS A 24 9.10 -13.44 -11.84
N GLN A 25 8.73 -13.07 -10.63
CA GLN A 25 9.08 -13.80 -9.40
C GLN A 25 7.97 -14.72 -8.93
N GLY A 26 6.91 -14.87 -9.71
CA GLY A 26 5.77 -15.71 -9.34
C GLY A 26 4.84 -15.06 -8.32
N VAL A 27 4.95 -13.75 -8.11
CA VAL A 27 4.06 -12.99 -7.21
C VAL A 27 3.09 -12.17 -8.05
N SER A 28 1.80 -12.50 -7.96
CA SER A 28 0.77 -11.82 -8.71
C SER A 28 0.24 -10.61 -7.94
N LEU A 29 0.32 -9.42 -8.54
CA LEU A 29 -0.32 -8.22 -8.04
C LEU A 29 -1.58 -7.98 -8.87
N VAL A 30 -2.75 -7.97 -8.23
CA VAL A 30 -4.02 -7.75 -8.93
C VAL A 30 -4.22 -6.25 -9.14
N ASP A 31 -4.32 -5.84 -10.40
CA ASP A 31 -4.42 -4.44 -10.81
C ASP A 31 -5.85 -3.91 -10.65
N LEU A 32 -6.06 -3.01 -9.69
CA LEU A 32 -7.35 -2.35 -9.47
C LEU A 32 -7.47 -0.99 -10.17
N GLY A 33 -6.48 -0.60 -10.99
CA GLY A 33 -6.48 0.66 -11.76
C GLY A 33 -5.52 1.68 -11.14
N THR A 34 -5.38 2.88 -11.73
CA THR A 34 -5.96 3.29 -13.00
C THR A 34 -5.30 2.57 -14.19
N HIS A 35 -5.88 2.67 -15.38
CA HIS A 35 -5.40 1.91 -16.54
C HIS A 35 -4.79 2.79 -17.63
N SER A 36 -4.51 4.06 -17.32
CA SER A 36 -3.87 4.99 -18.26
C SER A 36 -3.18 6.11 -17.49
N GLU A 37 -2.44 6.95 -18.23
CA GLU A 37 -1.78 8.13 -17.65
C GLU A 37 -2.68 9.36 -17.62
N GLU A 38 -3.94 9.23 -18.06
CA GLU A 38 -4.89 10.32 -17.98
C GLU A 38 -5.17 10.72 -16.54
N SER A 39 -5.28 12.03 -16.29
CA SER A 39 -5.55 12.57 -14.98
C SER A 39 -6.81 11.96 -14.36
N CYS A 40 -6.70 11.50 -13.13
CA CYS A 40 -7.82 10.94 -12.38
C CYS A 40 -7.70 11.30 -10.91
N ASP A 41 -8.78 11.07 -10.16
CA ASP A 41 -8.86 11.47 -8.76
C ASP A 41 -8.37 10.36 -7.82
N TYR A 42 -7.27 10.60 -7.12
CA TYR A 42 -6.68 9.60 -6.23
C TYR A 42 -7.63 9.12 -5.11
N PRO A 43 -8.57 9.92 -4.56
CA PRO A 43 -9.49 9.41 -3.54
C PRO A 43 -10.37 8.26 -4.03
N LYS A 44 -10.80 8.30 -5.28
CA LYS A 44 -11.60 7.20 -5.87
C LYS A 44 -10.79 5.92 -5.98
N ILE A 45 -9.51 6.05 -6.34
CA ILE A 45 -8.60 4.92 -6.41
C ILE A 45 -8.38 4.33 -5.01
N ALA A 46 -8.15 5.19 -4.03
CA ALA A 46 -7.99 4.77 -2.63
C ALA A 46 -9.22 4.02 -2.14
N HIS A 47 -10.43 4.53 -2.41
CA HIS A 47 -11.67 3.90 -1.95
C HIS A 47 -11.87 2.50 -2.57
N LYS A 48 -11.53 2.34 -3.83
CA LYS A 48 -11.60 1.03 -4.48
C LYS A 48 -10.71 0.01 -3.79
N MET A 49 -9.49 0.42 -3.44
CA MET A 49 -8.56 -0.43 -2.69
C MET A 49 -9.07 -0.74 -1.29
N THR A 50 -9.51 0.28 -0.55
CA THR A 50 -9.96 0.08 0.84
C THR A 50 -11.17 -0.84 0.91
N ASP A 51 -12.11 -0.71 -0.03
CA ASP A 51 -13.27 -1.60 -0.11
C ASP A 51 -12.85 -3.05 -0.31
N ALA A 52 -11.89 -3.29 -1.22
CA ALA A 52 -11.40 -4.64 -1.49
C ALA A 52 -10.69 -5.24 -0.27
N ILE A 53 -9.87 -4.47 0.44
CA ILE A 53 -9.19 -4.91 1.67
C ILE A 53 -10.22 -5.25 2.76
N LEU A 54 -11.21 -4.38 2.99
CA LEU A 54 -12.21 -4.59 4.04
C LEU A 54 -13.14 -5.77 3.75
N LYS A 55 -13.39 -6.08 2.48
CA LYS A 55 -14.13 -7.27 2.09
C LYS A 55 -13.31 -8.55 2.18
N LYS A 56 -12.05 -8.44 2.58
CA LYS A 56 -11.13 -9.57 2.71
C LYS A 56 -10.84 -10.29 1.39
N GLU A 57 -10.94 -9.58 0.28
CA GLU A 57 -10.57 -10.09 -1.03
C GLU A 57 -9.04 -10.19 -1.17
N PHE A 58 -8.31 -9.35 -0.43
CA PHE A 58 -6.85 -9.29 -0.45
C PHE A 58 -6.29 -9.20 0.96
N ASP A 59 -5.10 -9.75 1.15
CA ASP A 59 -4.38 -9.70 2.43
C ASP A 59 -3.72 -8.35 2.66
N MET A 60 -3.29 -7.70 1.59
CA MET A 60 -2.67 -6.37 1.63
C MET A 60 -2.76 -5.68 0.28
N GLY A 61 -2.51 -4.39 0.28
CA GLY A 61 -2.54 -3.59 -0.93
C GLY A 61 -1.34 -2.67 -1.07
N ILE A 62 -1.12 -2.20 -2.29
CA ILE A 62 -0.17 -1.15 -2.64
C ILE A 62 -0.95 0.00 -3.26
N LEU A 63 -0.76 1.21 -2.76
CA LEU A 63 -1.33 2.44 -3.32
C LEU A 63 -0.21 3.41 -3.71
N ILE A 64 -0.33 4.01 -4.88
CA ILE A 64 0.68 4.93 -5.41
C ILE A 64 0.01 6.16 -6.00
N CYS A 65 0.45 7.36 -5.59
CA CYS A 65 0.16 8.60 -6.31
C CYS A 65 1.48 9.33 -6.53
N GLY A 66 1.45 10.58 -6.98
CA GLY A 66 2.69 11.31 -7.26
C GLY A 66 3.62 11.38 -6.06
N THR A 67 3.11 11.78 -4.90
CA THR A 67 3.87 11.89 -3.65
C THR A 67 3.61 10.75 -2.66
N GLY A 68 2.53 10.03 -2.81
CA GLY A 68 2.04 9.06 -1.82
C GLY A 68 1.20 9.70 -0.72
N ILE A 69 1.28 11.02 -0.55
CA ILE A 69 0.64 11.72 0.58
C ILE A 69 -0.89 11.74 0.44
N GLY A 70 -1.40 12.26 -0.68
CA GLY A 70 -2.83 12.40 -0.87
C GLY A 70 -3.58 11.07 -0.79
N ILE A 71 -3.05 10.05 -1.46
CA ILE A 71 -3.70 8.75 -1.49
C ILE A 71 -3.65 8.06 -0.13
N SER A 72 -2.59 8.30 0.68
CA SER A 72 -2.52 7.77 2.04
C SER A 72 -3.56 8.44 2.95
N ILE A 73 -3.75 9.76 2.81
CA ILE A 73 -4.77 10.49 3.56
C ILE A 73 -6.16 9.93 3.25
N ALA A 74 -6.46 9.74 1.97
CA ALA A 74 -7.76 9.20 1.55
C ALA A 74 -7.99 7.80 2.10
N ALA A 75 -7.01 6.92 2.01
CA ALA A 75 -7.12 5.55 2.49
C ALA A 75 -7.33 5.50 4.02
N ASN A 76 -6.57 6.29 4.77
CA ASN A 76 -6.62 6.27 6.23
C ASN A 76 -7.87 6.91 6.84
N ARG A 77 -8.72 7.54 6.04
CA ARG A 77 -10.02 8.03 6.52
C ARG A 77 -11.06 6.91 6.63
N VAL A 78 -10.72 5.73 6.16
CA VAL A 78 -11.63 4.57 6.18
C VAL A 78 -11.27 3.69 7.38
N LYS A 79 -12.26 3.43 8.25
CA LYS A 79 -12.05 2.58 9.43
C LYS A 79 -11.54 1.19 9.04
N GLY A 80 -10.58 0.69 9.80
CA GLY A 80 -9.97 -0.61 9.54
C GLY A 80 -8.79 -0.58 8.57
N ILE A 81 -8.52 0.58 7.96
CA ILE A 81 -7.38 0.75 7.05
C ILE A 81 -6.22 1.41 7.78
N ARG A 82 -5.05 0.83 7.61
CA ARG A 82 -3.80 1.37 8.11
C ARG A 82 -2.82 1.39 6.94
N ALA A 83 -2.80 2.53 6.25
CA ALA A 83 -1.99 2.76 5.07
C ALA A 83 -0.74 3.54 5.48
N ALA A 84 0.43 3.01 5.18
CA ALA A 84 1.70 3.60 5.59
C ALA A 84 2.57 3.95 4.39
N ILE A 85 3.08 5.18 4.37
CA ILE A 85 4.07 5.59 3.36
C ILE A 85 5.40 4.97 3.76
N LEU A 86 5.97 4.17 2.87
CA LEU A 86 7.24 3.50 3.12
C LEU A 86 8.37 4.30 2.47
N TYR A 87 9.24 4.88 3.28
CA TYR A 87 10.31 5.76 2.80
C TYR A 87 11.70 5.34 3.26
N ASN A 88 11.81 4.27 4.04
CA ASN A 88 13.08 3.60 4.34
C ASN A 88 12.83 2.17 4.83
N GLU A 89 13.90 1.38 4.95
CA GLU A 89 13.80 -0.03 5.32
C GLU A 89 13.23 -0.24 6.73
N GLN A 90 13.67 0.58 7.68
CA GLN A 90 13.22 0.46 9.07
C GLN A 90 11.73 0.74 9.20
N VAL A 91 11.23 1.80 8.54
CA VAL A 91 9.81 2.13 8.54
C VAL A 91 8.98 1.01 7.89
N ALA A 92 9.47 0.43 6.80
CA ALA A 92 8.78 -0.68 6.13
C ALA A 92 8.59 -1.88 7.06
N ARG A 93 9.60 -2.19 7.88
CA ARG A 93 9.52 -3.27 8.86
C ARG A 93 8.63 -2.89 10.05
N LEU A 94 8.88 -1.72 10.65
CA LEU A 94 8.20 -1.32 11.88
C LEU A 94 6.70 -1.07 11.68
N THR A 95 6.27 -0.58 10.53
CA THR A 95 4.84 -0.39 10.29
C THR A 95 4.08 -1.72 10.26
N ARG A 96 4.77 -2.81 9.91
CA ARG A 96 4.17 -4.14 10.04
C ARG A 96 4.22 -4.63 11.48
N GLU A 97 5.40 -4.59 12.09
CA GLU A 97 5.57 -5.09 13.47
C GLU A 97 4.71 -4.34 14.50
N HIS A 98 4.55 -3.03 14.35
CA HIS A 98 3.88 -2.18 15.32
C HIS A 98 2.44 -1.82 14.94
N ASN A 99 2.16 -1.58 13.68
CA ASN A 99 0.88 -1.03 13.24
C ASN A 99 0.02 -2.02 12.48
N ASP A 100 0.56 -3.18 12.16
CA ASP A 100 -0.12 -4.17 11.31
C ASP A 100 -0.73 -3.48 10.08
N ALA A 101 0.07 -2.61 9.44
CA ALA A 101 -0.39 -1.85 8.28
C ALA A 101 -0.81 -2.82 7.17
N ASN A 102 -1.97 -2.55 6.58
CA ASN A 102 -2.53 -3.40 5.54
C ASN A 102 -2.39 -2.83 4.13
N ILE A 103 -1.92 -1.58 4.01
CA ILE A 103 -1.64 -0.96 2.72
C ILE A 103 -0.28 -0.27 2.77
N ALA A 104 0.59 -0.61 1.82
CA ALA A 104 1.86 0.08 1.58
C ALA A 104 1.62 1.21 0.58
N VAL A 105 2.12 2.40 0.87
CA VAL A 105 1.92 3.58 0.01
C VAL A 105 3.27 4.10 -0.47
N PHE A 106 3.33 4.48 -1.75
CA PHE A 106 4.54 5.01 -2.37
C PHE A 106 4.24 6.27 -3.19
N GLY A 107 5.26 7.10 -3.35
CA GLY A 107 5.22 8.27 -4.22
C GLY A 107 5.92 7.95 -5.54
N GLY A 108 5.16 7.75 -6.60
CA GLY A 108 5.70 7.33 -7.89
C GLY A 108 6.62 8.35 -8.55
N ARG A 109 6.50 9.64 -8.18
CA ARG A 109 7.35 10.71 -8.69
C ARG A 109 8.50 11.06 -7.74
N MET A 110 8.47 10.53 -6.51
CA MET A 110 9.42 10.88 -5.46
C MET A 110 10.42 9.77 -5.15
N GLN A 111 10.07 8.53 -5.46
CA GLN A 111 10.87 7.37 -5.07
C GLN A 111 11.34 6.60 -6.30
N SER A 112 12.54 5.98 -6.19
CA SER A 112 13.04 5.11 -7.24
C SER A 112 12.35 3.75 -7.21
N PHE A 113 12.28 3.11 -8.37
CA PHE A 113 11.74 1.74 -8.50
C PHE A 113 12.46 0.77 -7.55
N ASP A 114 13.79 0.84 -7.51
CA ASP A 114 14.59 -0.07 -6.67
C ASP A 114 14.28 0.09 -5.18
N ASP A 115 14.10 1.32 -4.71
CA ASP A 115 13.72 1.58 -3.32
C ASP A 115 12.31 1.05 -3.03
N VAL A 116 11.37 1.27 -3.93
CA VAL A 116 9.99 0.78 -3.76
C VAL A 116 9.96 -0.74 -3.64
N VAL A 117 10.68 -1.44 -4.50
CA VAL A 117 10.79 -2.91 -4.45
C VAL A 117 11.39 -3.34 -3.12
N LYS A 118 12.50 -2.71 -2.72
CA LYS A 118 13.18 -3.03 -1.45
C LYS A 118 12.24 -2.88 -0.26
N TYR A 119 11.52 -1.76 -0.17
CA TYR A 119 10.62 -1.49 0.95
C TYR A 119 9.40 -2.41 0.94
N PHE A 120 8.84 -2.66 -0.24
CA PHE A 120 7.69 -3.55 -0.32
C PHE A 120 8.05 -5.00 0.00
N ASP A 121 9.24 -5.46 -0.39
CA ASP A 121 9.69 -6.80 -0.04
C ASP A 121 9.80 -6.98 1.49
N ILE A 122 10.30 -5.96 2.19
CA ILE A 122 10.34 -5.98 3.65
C ILE A 122 8.92 -5.99 4.21
N PHE A 123 8.05 -5.12 3.71
CA PHE A 123 6.67 -5.01 4.16
C PHE A 123 5.92 -6.33 4.02
N ARG A 124 5.94 -6.95 2.85
CA ARG A 124 5.17 -8.17 2.58
C ARG A 124 5.69 -9.41 3.30
N THR A 125 6.93 -9.40 3.77
CA THR A 125 7.55 -10.53 4.46
C THR A 125 7.66 -10.35 5.98
N THR A 126 7.25 -9.20 6.50
CA THR A 126 7.31 -8.91 7.94
C THR A 126 5.95 -9.16 8.59
N LYS A 127 5.93 -9.95 9.65
CA LYS A 127 4.71 -10.26 10.40
C LYS A 127 4.46 -9.23 11.48
N PHE A 128 3.18 -9.06 11.86
CA PHE A 128 2.81 -8.28 13.03
C PHE A 128 3.35 -8.95 14.29
N SER A 129 3.89 -8.14 15.22
CA SER A 129 4.49 -8.65 16.47
C SER A 129 3.48 -9.24 17.44
N GLU A 130 2.20 -8.83 17.35
CA GLU A 130 1.12 -9.23 18.24
C GLU A 130 1.34 -8.80 19.70
N GLU A 131 2.29 -7.89 19.97
CA GLU A 131 2.52 -7.38 21.32
C GLU A 131 1.32 -6.57 21.82
N ASN A 132 0.94 -6.78 23.08
CA ASN A 132 -0.26 -6.20 23.68
C ASN A 132 -0.35 -4.68 23.55
N ARG A 133 0.76 -3.96 23.73
CA ARG A 133 0.77 -2.50 23.60
C ARG A 133 0.40 -2.04 22.18
N HIS A 134 0.84 -2.78 21.17
CA HIS A 134 0.53 -2.47 19.77
C HIS A 134 -0.91 -2.83 19.43
N CYS A 135 -1.40 -3.97 19.90
CA CYS A 135 -2.82 -4.35 19.74
C CYS A 135 -3.75 -3.30 20.34
N ARG A 136 -3.43 -2.81 21.54
CA ARG A 136 -4.21 -1.77 22.21
C ARG A 136 -4.23 -0.48 21.40
N ARG A 137 -3.06 -0.02 20.95
CA ARG A 137 -2.95 1.23 20.17
C ARG A 137 -3.68 1.15 18.85
N ILE A 138 -3.57 0.02 18.14
CA ILE A 138 -4.31 -0.19 16.91
C ILE A 138 -5.83 -0.10 17.15
N GLY A 139 -6.31 -0.70 18.25
CA GLY A 139 -7.71 -0.64 18.62
C GLY A 139 -8.21 0.78 18.92
N GLU A 140 -7.32 1.71 19.24
CA GLU A 140 -7.66 3.11 19.52
C GLU A 140 -7.61 4.01 18.29
N LEU A 141 -7.16 3.51 17.13
CA LEU A 141 -7.01 4.33 15.94
C LEU A 141 -8.35 4.76 15.33
N ASP A 142 -9.32 3.88 15.33
CA ASP A 142 -10.65 4.15 14.75
C ASP A 142 -11.62 4.62 15.83
N ARG A 143 -12.27 5.75 15.55
CA ARG A 143 -13.21 6.38 16.50
C ARG A 143 -14.64 6.18 16.09
#